data_1391db4c8694017bc6ef1c6014615e18
#
_entry.id   1391db4c8694017bc6ef1c6014615e18
#
_cell.length_a   1.000
_cell.length_b   1.000
_cell.length_c   1.000
_cell.angle_alpha   90.00
_cell.angle_beta   90.00
_cell.angle_gamma   90.00
#
_symmetry.space_group_name_H-M   'P 1'
#
loop_
_entity.id
_entity.type
_entity.pdbx_description
1 polymer ?
#
loop_
_entity_poly.entity_id
_entity_poly.type
_entity_poly.pdbx_seq_one_letter_code
_entity_poly.pdbx_strand_id
1 'polypeptide(L)'
;KDVKVYTYSRDKGDFHAENIRHSDGEIIFDFVAPGEVIRDLSLGVPVEINIENAVASLAACYLTGDMEADAARQAVATFMGPKRRFEVWQKETSPVRAVIDDYAHHPDELKASINSVKSLYPGRKLTVAFQPHLYSRTRDFAPEFAAALSLADEVILLDIYPAREEPIPGVTSKIIFDHITAPVKTMITKDNLTKTIKNCNFEILLTVGAGDICNYLPEIIKTVKDN
;
A
#
# COMPACT_ATOMS: atom_id res chain seq x y z
N LYS A 1 -21.07 -22.86 31.77
CA LYS A 1 -19.63 -22.95 31.42
C LYS A 1 -19.11 -21.52 31.43
N ASP A 2 -18.09 -21.26 32.22
CA ASP A 2 -17.44 -19.96 32.25
C ASP A 2 -16.70 -19.79 30.91
N VAL A 3 -17.05 -18.73 30.18
CA VAL A 3 -16.36 -18.37 28.92
C VAL A 3 -15.19 -17.47 29.28
N LYS A 4 -13.99 -17.85 28.89
CA LYS A 4 -12.81 -17.02 29.05
C LYS A 4 -12.76 -16.06 27.89
N VAL A 5 -12.74 -14.76 28.15
CA VAL A 5 -12.70 -13.69 27.15
C VAL A 5 -11.31 -13.08 27.17
N TYR A 6 -10.75 -12.88 25.97
CA TYR A 6 -9.50 -12.19 25.76
C TYR A 6 -9.71 -11.00 24.83
N THR A 7 -8.93 -9.97 25.00
CA THR A 7 -8.95 -8.75 24.21
C THR A 7 -7.67 -8.60 23.42
N TYR A 8 -7.76 -8.04 22.21
CA TYR A 8 -6.60 -7.69 21.43
C TYR A 8 -6.80 -6.36 20.71
N SER A 9 -5.70 -5.67 20.45
CA SER A 9 -5.64 -4.56 19.53
C SER A 9 -4.18 -4.28 19.18
N ARG A 10 -3.95 -3.26 18.33
CA ARG A 10 -2.60 -2.81 18.03
C ARG A 10 -1.82 -2.40 19.29
N ASP A 11 -2.42 -1.60 20.17
CA ASP A 11 -1.70 -0.87 21.24
C ASP A 11 -2.07 -1.31 22.66
N LYS A 12 -3.08 -2.16 22.85
CA LYS A 12 -3.60 -2.56 24.17
C LYS A 12 -4.40 -3.85 24.11
N GLY A 13 -4.69 -4.40 25.29
CA GLY A 13 -5.44 -5.66 25.45
C GLY A 13 -4.56 -6.75 26.04
N ASP A 14 -5.12 -7.95 26.18
CA ASP A 14 -4.36 -9.13 26.60
C ASP A 14 -3.29 -9.49 25.58
N PHE A 15 -3.55 -9.19 24.29
CA PHE A 15 -2.61 -9.33 23.19
C PHE A 15 -2.47 -7.98 22.46
N HIS A 16 -1.25 -7.51 22.29
CA HIS A 16 -0.97 -6.24 21.62
C HIS A 16 0.45 -6.20 21.06
N ALA A 17 0.75 -5.13 20.32
CA ALA A 17 2.09 -4.86 19.85
C ALA A 17 2.79 -3.81 20.72
N GLU A 18 4.09 -3.95 20.92
CA GLU A 18 4.95 -2.96 21.56
C GLU A 18 6.17 -2.68 20.67
N ASN A 19 6.92 -1.64 21.00
CA ASN A 19 8.18 -1.28 20.33
C ASN A 19 8.06 -1.25 18.79
N ILE A 20 6.98 -0.69 18.26
CA ILE A 20 6.75 -0.56 16.82
C ILE A 20 7.80 0.37 16.21
N ARG A 21 8.54 -0.11 15.21
CA ARG A 21 9.62 0.61 14.52
C ARG A 21 9.39 0.58 13.03
N HIS A 22 9.64 1.70 12.38
CA HIS A 22 9.56 1.88 10.94
C HIS A 22 10.96 2.19 10.41
N SER A 23 11.42 1.48 9.41
CA SER A 23 12.72 1.71 8.79
C SER A 23 12.77 1.15 7.37
N ASP A 24 13.09 2.03 6.40
CA ASP A 24 13.40 1.68 5.00
C ASP A 24 12.56 0.52 4.41
N GLY A 25 11.25 0.67 4.52
CA GLY A 25 10.30 -0.29 3.97
C GLY A 25 10.02 -1.50 4.87
N GLU A 26 10.29 -1.39 6.18
CA GLU A 26 9.99 -2.43 7.16
C GLU A 26 9.17 -1.87 8.33
N ILE A 27 8.29 -2.71 8.86
CA ILE A 27 7.65 -2.50 10.16
C ILE A 27 8.03 -3.68 11.04
N ILE A 28 8.68 -3.38 12.15
CA ILE A 28 9.11 -4.37 13.15
C ILE A 28 8.41 -4.03 14.46
N PHE A 29 7.92 -5.05 15.16
CA PHE A 29 7.23 -4.90 16.45
C PHE A 29 7.48 -6.09 17.36
N ASP A 30 7.19 -5.92 18.64
CA ASP A 30 7.16 -7.01 19.62
C ASP A 30 5.69 -7.42 19.86
N PHE A 31 5.40 -8.71 19.83
CA PHE A 31 4.09 -9.26 20.18
C PHE A 31 4.05 -9.58 21.66
N VAL A 32 3.09 -9.03 22.37
CA VAL A 32 2.87 -9.24 23.80
C VAL A 32 1.64 -10.13 24.01
N ALA A 33 1.81 -11.19 24.76
CA ALA A 33 0.76 -12.13 25.18
C ALA A 33 0.81 -12.30 26.71
N PRO A 34 -0.24 -12.86 27.35
CA PRO A 34 -0.26 -13.13 28.79
C PRO A 34 0.91 -14.06 29.22
N GLY A 35 1.96 -13.46 29.77
CA GLY A 35 3.13 -14.19 30.27
C GLY A 35 4.25 -14.45 29.27
N GLU A 36 4.14 -13.95 28.03
CA GLU A 36 5.14 -14.12 26.97
C GLU A 36 5.28 -12.87 26.11
N VAL A 37 6.51 -12.64 25.60
CA VAL A 37 6.78 -11.59 24.61
C VAL A 37 7.65 -12.19 23.51
N ILE A 38 7.13 -12.14 22.28
CA ILE A 38 7.93 -12.49 21.08
C ILE A 38 8.44 -11.20 20.47
N ARG A 39 9.75 -11.03 20.46
CA ARG A 39 10.41 -9.80 20.00
C ARG A 39 10.76 -9.84 18.53
N ASP A 40 10.88 -8.65 17.93
CA ASP A 40 11.43 -8.41 16.61
C ASP A 40 10.69 -9.16 15.48
N LEU A 41 9.35 -9.13 15.49
CA LEU A 41 8.56 -9.61 14.37
C LEU A 41 8.58 -8.55 13.25
N SER A 42 9.02 -8.95 12.06
CA SER A 42 8.97 -8.10 10.86
C SER A 42 7.75 -8.44 10.03
N LEU A 43 6.97 -7.43 9.63
CA LEU A 43 5.81 -7.65 8.76
C LEU A 43 6.23 -7.91 7.32
N GLY A 44 5.79 -9.02 6.74
CA GLY A 44 5.97 -9.32 5.31
C GLY A 44 5.22 -8.32 4.40
N VAL A 45 4.07 -7.82 4.86
CA VAL A 45 3.34 -6.70 4.23
C VAL A 45 3.31 -5.53 5.21
N PRO A 46 4.23 -4.57 5.07
CA PRO A 46 4.48 -3.53 6.06
C PRO A 46 3.48 -2.37 5.95
N VAL A 47 2.26 -2.58 6.38
CA VAL A 47 1.21 -1.57 6.55
C VAL A 47 0.69 -1.59 7.98
N GLU A 48 0.36 -0.43 8.51
CA GLU A 48 -0.06 -0.22 9.89
C GLU A 48 -1.19 -1.18 10.35
N ILE A 49 -2.21 -1.36 9.50
CA ILE A 49 -3.34 -2.25 9.83
C ILE A 49 -2.90 -3.71 9.99
N ASN A 50 -1.81 -4.11 9.37
CA ASN A 50 -1.32 -5.48 9.45
C ASN A 50 -0.61 -5.78 10.77
N ILE A 51 -0.26 -4.78 11.58
CA ILE A 51 0.19 -4.98 12.95
C ILE A 51 -0.96 -5.63 13.76
N GLU A 52 -2.15 -5.03 13.70
CA GLU A 52 -3.33 -5.54 14.41
C GLU A 52 -3.77 -6.90 13.87
N ASN A 53 -3.73 -7.09 12.54
CA ASN A 53 -4.02 -8.38 11.91
C ASN A 53 -3.04 -9.48 12.35
N ALA A 54 -1.76 -9.16 12.46
CA ALA A 54 -0.74 -10.08 12.96
C ALA A 54 -0.97 -10.40 14.44
N VAL A 55 -1.24 -9.38 15.28
CA VAL A 55 -1.58 -9.57 16.69
C VAL A 55 -2.78 -10.50 16.84
N ALA A 56 -3.86 -10.30 16.07
CA ALA A 56 -5.05 -11.17 16.11
C ALA A 56 -4.72 -12.62 15.73
N SER A 57 -3.93 -12.81 14.66
CA SER A 57 -3.53 -14.13 14.18
C SER A 57 -2.64 -14.85 15.19
N LEU A 58 -1.65 -14.15 15.75
CA LEU A 58 -0.76 -14.69 16.76
C LEU A 58 -1.48 -15.00 18.07
N ALA A 59 -2.45 -14.16 18.48
CA ALA A 59 -3.31 -14.42 19.64
C ALA A 59 -4.11 -15.71 19.48
N ALA A 60 -4.66 -15.96 18.29
CA ALA A 60 -5.36 -17.21 18.00
C ALA A 60 -4.41 -18.42 18.10
N CYS A 61 -3.22 -18.36 17.53
CA CYS A 61 -2.21 -19.41 17.63
C CYS A 61 -1.76 -19.65 19.09
N TYR A 62 -1.52 -18.58 19.84
CA TYR A 62 -1.17 -18.67 21.25
C TYR A 62 -2.24 -19.41 22.08
N LEU A 63 -3.52 -19.08 21.85
CA LEU A 63 -4.64 -19.67 22.58
C LEU A 63 -4.91 -21.14 22.22
N THR A 64 -4.46 -21.59 21.04
CA THR A 64 -4.51 -23.02 20.66
C THR A 64 -3.34 -23.82 21.19
N GLY A 65 -2.31 -23.15 21.68
CA GLY A 65 -1.10 -23.80 22.21
C GLY A 65 -0.10 -24.27 21.14
N ASP A 66 -0.28 -23.84 19.91
CA ASP A 66 0.52 -24.27 18.73
C ASP A 66 1.55 -23.21 18.28
N MET A 67 1.97 -22.31 19.20
CA MET A 67 2.86 -21.21 18.81
C MET A 67 4.26 -21.38 19.34
N GLU A 68 5.21 -21.49 18.41
CA GLU A 68 6.65 -21.40 18.64
C GLU A 68 7.18 -20.05 18.17
N ALA A 69 8.01 -19.37 18.95
CA ALA A 69 8.46 -18.00 18.70
C ALA A 69 9.16 -17.83 17.34
N ASP A 70 10.04 -18.75 16.95
CA ASP A 70 10.75 -18.67 15.66
C ASP A 70 9.81 -18.96 14.48
N ALA A 71 8.89 -19.90 14.63
CA ALA A 71 7.86 -20.16 13.64
C ALA A 71 6.94 -18.94 13.46
N ALA A 72 6.56 -18.26 14.55
CA ALA A 72 5.77 -17.04 14.52
C ALA A 72 6.50 -15.90 13.76
N ARG A 73 7.80 -15.67 14.06
CA ARG A 73 8.62 -14.69 13.32
C ARG A 73 8.67 -15.00 11.84
N GLN A 74 8.96 -16.24 11.48
CA GLN A 74 9.03 -16.65 10.08
C GLN A 74 7.67 -16.51 9.37
N ALA A 75 6.57 -16.94 9.99
CA ALA A 75 5.25 -16.85 9.40
C ALA A 75 4.84 -15.41 9.14
N VAL A 76 5.05 -14.50 10.10
CA VAL A 76 4.74 -13.06 9.93
C VAL A 76 5.62 -12.43 8.86
N ALA A 77 6.93 -12.74 8.83
CA ALA A 77 7.87 -12.16 7.87
C ALA A 77 7.66 -12.65 6.44
N THR A 78 7.21 -13.89 6.25
CA THR A 78 7.00 -14.49 4.91
C THR A 78 5.58 -14.34 4.41
N PHE A 79 4.68 -13.75 5.20
CA PHE A 79 3.31 -13.49 4.75
C PHE A 79 3.28 -12.44 3.65
N MET A 80 2.85 -12.84 2.46
CA MET A 80 2.85 -11.98 1.27
C MET A 80 1.55 -11.19 1.06
N GLY A 81 0.54 -11.43 1.90
CA GLY A 81 -0.78 -10.80 1.75
C GLY A 81 -1.54 -11.22 0.49
N PRO A 82 -2.74 -10.69 0.29
CA PRO A 82 -3.46 -10.84 -0.96
C PRO A 82 -2.84 -9.96 -2.05
N LYS A 83 -2.92 -10.43 -3.31
CA LYS A 83 -2.48 -9.63 -4.47
C LYS A 83 -3.18 -8.28 -4.51
N ARG A 84 -2.44 -7.27 -4.96
CA ARG A 84 -2.94 -5.89 -5.10
C ARG A 84 -3.43 -5.25 -3.78
N ARG A 85 -2.93 -5.67 -2.63
CA ARG A 85 -3.17 -5.07 -1.31
C ARG A 85 -1.84 -4.72 -0.69
N PHE A 86 -1.31 -3.53 -1.06
CA PHE A 86 0.03 -3.09 -0.72
C PHE A 86 1.08 -4.15 -1.11
N GLU A 87 0.95 -4.68 -2.32
CA GLU A 87 1.80 -5.74 -2.84
C GLU A 87 3.16 -5.17 -3.24
N VAL A 88 4.23 -5.63 -2.59
CA VAL A 88 5.59 -5.19 -2.91
C VAL A 88 6.13 -6.04 -4.06
N TRP A 89 6.27 -5.44 -5.23
CA TRP A 89 6.76 -6.10 -6.45
C TRP A 89 8.29 -6.05 -6.58
N GLN A 90 8.89 -5.00 -6.05
CA GLN A 90 10.34 -4.83 -6.02
C GLN A 90 10.73 -4.01 -4.80
N LYS A 91 11.82 -4.41 -4.15
CA LYS A 91 12.44 -3.68 -3.06
C LYS A 91 13.96 -3.80 -3.17
N GLU A 92 14.63 -2.66 -3.26
CA GLU A 92 16.09 -2.53 -3.25
C GLU A 92 16.49 -1.62 -2.09
N THR A 93 17.61 -1.91 -1.47
CA THR A 93 18.10 -1.17 -0.30
C THR A 93 19.28 -0.25 -0.62
N SER A 94 19.97 -0.46 -1.76
CA SER A 94 21.13 0.35 -2.13
C SER A 94 21.27 0.44 -3.67
N PRO A 95 20.80 1.52 -4.32
CA PRO A 95 20.00 2.59 -3.76
C PRO A 95 18.61 2.12 -3.30
N VAL A 96 17.99 2.87 -2.39
CA VAL A 96 16.61 2.54 -1.98
C VAL A 96 15.68 2.76 -3.16
N ARG A 97 15.02 1.71 -3.60
CA ARG A 97 14.02 1.75 -4.66
C ARG A 97 12.94 0.70 -4.40
N ALA A 98 11.68 1.08 -4.51
CA ALA A 98 10.58 0.14 -4.35
C ALA A 98 9.46 0.37 -5.36
N VAL A 99 8.79 -0.72 -5.75
CA VAL A 99 7.56 -0.71 -6.56
C VAL A 99 6.49 -1.43 -5.79
N ILE A 100 5.39 -0.74 -5.52
CA ILE A 100 4.27 -1.21 -4.70
C ILE A 100 2.99 -1.07 -5.53
N ASP A 101 2.10 -2.06 -5.48
CA ASP A 101 0.78 -2.03 -6.11
C ASP A 101 -0.33 -2.11 -5.06
N ASP A 102 -1.34 -1.26 -5.20
CA ASP A 102 -2.51 -1.28 -4.33
C ASP A 102 -3.82 -1.16 -5.12
N TYR A 103 -4.82 -1.85 -4.65
CA TYR A 103 -6.17 -1.84 -5.23
C TYR A 103 -6.98 -0.59 -4.87
N ALA A 104 -6.44 0.30 -4.06
CA ALA A 104 -7.11 1.50 -3.58
C ALA A 104 -7.77 2.28 -4.73
N HIS A 105 -9.06 2.52 -4.61
CA HIS A 105 -9.89 3.12 -5.66
C HIS A 105 -10.98 4.05 -5.11
N HIS A 106 -10.99 4.29 -3.80
CA HIS A 106 -11.74 5.34 -3.12
C HIS A 106 -10.75 6.39 -2.59
N PRO A 107 -11.11 7.68 -2.48
CA PRO A 107 -10.20 8.73 -2.00
C PRO A 107 -9.55 8.42 -0.66
N ASP A 108 -10.32 7.90 0.31
CA ASP A 108 -9.79 7.56 1.64
C ASP A 108 -8.78 6.41 1.59
N GLU A 109 -9.06 5.38 0.75
CA GLU A 109 -8.13 4.26 0.53
C GLU A 109 -6.84 4.76 -0.12
N LEU A 110 -6.96 5.62 -1.15
CA LEU A 110 -5.82 6.22 -1.84
C LEU A 110 -4.96 7.05 -0.89
N LYS A 111 -5.60 7.88 -0.08
CA LYS A 111 -4.93 8.68 0.96
C LYS A 111 -4.21 7.80 1.98
N ALA A 112 -4.87 6.73 2.44
CA ALA A 112 -4.29 5.78 3.39
C ALA A 112 -3.07 5.06 2.79
N SER A 113 -3.17 4.61 1.53
CA SER A 113 -2.08 3.94 0.82
C SER A 113 -0.87 4.88 0.63
N ILE A 114 -1.08 6.11 0.19
CA ILE A 114 -0.03 7.12 0.02
C ILE A 114 0.65 7.43 1.37
N ASN A 115 -0.14 7.66 2.43
CA ASN A 115 0.42 7.93 3.76
C ASN A 115 1.21 6.74 4.31
N SER A 116 0.75 5.51 4.09
CA SER A 116 1.48 4.30 4.48
C SER A 116 2.84 4.22 3.81
N VAL A 117 2.91 4.50 2.50
CA VAL A 117 4.18 4.53 1.76
C VAL A 117 5.10 5.64 2.31
N LYS A 118 4.58 6.85 2.56
CA LYS A 118 5.38 7.96 3.10
C LYS A 118 5.91 7.68 4.51
N SER A 119 5.14 7.01 5.34
CA SER A 119 5.57 6.58 6.67
C SER A 119 6.64 5.49 6.60
N LEU A 120 6.51 4.59 5.63
CA LEU A 120 7.42 3.46 5.43
C LEU A 120 8.77 3.89 4.83
N TYR A 121 8.76 4.93 4.00
CA TYR A 121 9.93 5.48 3.31
C TYR A 121 10.06 6.99 3.56
N PRO A 122 10.39 7.39 4.79
CA PRO A 122 10.44 8.81 5.14
C PRO A 122 11.51 9.56 4.34
N GLY A 123 11.14 10.72 3.79
CA GLY A 123 12.04 11.58 3.01
C GLY A 123 12.37 11.09 1.59
N ARG A 124 11.80 9.97 1.14
CA ARG A 124 11.98 9.44 -0.22
C ARG A 124 10.98 10.05 -1.19
N LYS A 125 11.41 10.25 -2.43
CA LYS A 125 10.55 10.72 -3.52
C LYS A 125 9.51 9.67 -3.86
N LEU A 126 8.23 10.01 -3.64
CA LEU A 126 7.09 9.16 -3.98
C LEU A 126 6.47 9.59 -5.30
N THR A 127 6.50 8.68 -6.29
CA THR A 127 5.75 8.80 -7.55
C THR A 127 4.52 7.90 -7.48
N VAL A 128 3.33 8.46 -7.70
CA VAL A 128 2.06 7.73 -7.71
C VAL A 128 1.53 7.65 -9.14
N ALA A 129 1.35 6.44 -9.65
CA ALA A 129 0.64 6.19 -10.90
C ALA A 129 -0.78 5.73 -10.59
N PHE A 130 -1.77 6.57 -10.88
CA PHE A 130 -3.17 6.32 -10.53
C PHE A 130 -4.05 6.13 -11.76
N GLN A 131 -4.82 5.03 -11.77
CA GLN A 131 -5.87 4.78 -12.75
C GLN A 131 -7.24 4.94 -12.08
N PRO A 132 -7.98 6.02 -12.34
CA PRO A 132 -9.34 6.18 -11.83
C PRO A 132 -10.24 5.04 -12.32
N HIS A 133 -11.16 4.58 -11.48
CA HIS A 133 -12.06 3.48 -11.78
C HIS A 133 -13.51 3.96 -11.69
N LEU A 134 -14.28 3.77 -12.78
CA LEU A 134 -15.66 4.23 -13.01
C LEU A 134 -15.77 5.73 -13.27
N TYR A 135 -16.58 6.08 -14.27
CA TYR A 135 -16.89 7.49 -14.59
C TYR A 135 -17.69 8.16 -13.48
N SER A 136 -18.70 7.46 -12.93
CA SER A 136 -19.53 7.97 -11.83
C SER A 136 -18.69 8.33 -10.62
N ARG A 137 -17.79 7.43 -10.16
CA ARG A 137 -16.93 7.68 -9.02
C ARG A 137 -15.95 8.83 -9.29
N THR A 138 -15.38 8.87 -10.49
CA THR A 138 -14.46 9.94 -10.89
C THR A 138 -15.15 11.29 -10.83
N ARG A 139 -16.40 11.40 -11.33
CA ARG A 139 -17.20 12.62 -11.26
C ARG A 139 -17.48 13.04 -9.82
N ASP A 140 -17.93 12.08 -9.00
CA ASP A 140 -18.47 12.37 -7.67
C ASP A 140 -17.36 12.72 -6.65
N PHE A 141 -16.11 12.24 -6.87
CA PHE A 141 -15.00 12.37 -5.93
C PHE A 141 -13.75 13.03 -6.54
N ALA A 142 -13.87 13.75 -7.64
CA ALA A 142 -12.70 14.35 -8.31
C ALA A 142 -11.86 15.26 -7.39
N PRO A 143 -12.42 16.16 -6.56
CA PRO A 143 -11.67 16.99 -5.64
C PRO A 143 -10.94 16.17 -4.57
N GLU A 144 -11.59 15.15 -4.02
CA GLU A 144 -11.05 14.31 -2.96
C GLU A 144 -9.90 13.42 -3.49
N PHE A 145 -10.04 12.87 -4.71
CA PHE A 145 -8.96 12.18 -5.40
C PHE A 145 -7.76 13.10 -5.62
N ALA A 146 -8.01 14.32 -6.11
CA ALA A 146 -6.94 15.29 -6.34
C ALA A 146 -6.23 15.67 -5.03
N ALA A 147 -6.98 15.85 -3.93
CA ALA A 147 -6.41 16.13 -2.61
C ALA A 147 -5.53 14.98 -2.11
N ALA A 148 -5.98 13.71 -2.27
CA ALA A 148 -5.19 12.55 -1.90
C ALA A 148 -3.90 12.44 -2.75
N LEU A 149 -4.01 12.57 -4.08
CA LEU A 149 -2.87 12.52 -5.00
C LEU A 149 -1.86 13.64 -4.75
N SER A 150 -2.32 14.81 -4.30
CA SER A 150 -1.45 15.96 -4.00
C SER A 150 -0.51 15.73 -2.81
N LEU A 151 -0.66 14.64 -2.09
CA LEU A 151 0.29 14.22 -1.05
C LEU A 151 1.58 13.61 -1.62
N ALA A 152 1.57 13.20 -2.90
CA ALA A 152 2.74 12.65 -3.58
C ALA A 152 3.67 13.76 -4.10
N ASP A 153 4.93 13.40 -4.36
CA ASP A 153 5.91 14.31 -4.97
C ASP A 153 5.72 14.38 -6.49
N GLU A 154 5.26 13.29 -7.08
CA GLU A 154 4.98 13.19 -8.50
C GLU A 154 3.75 12.32 -8.76
N VAL A 155 2.88 12.76 -9.67
CA VAL A 155 1.64 12.05 -10.05
C VAL A 155 1.61 11.76 -11.54
N ILE A 156 1.41 10.50 -11.88
CA ILE A 156 1.12 10.02 -13.23
C ILE A 156 -0.35 9.59 -13.26
N LEU A 157 -1.21 10.38 -13.89
CA LEU A 157 -2.64 10.12 -13.95
C LEU A 157 -3.01 9.46 -15.28
N LEU A 158 -3.67 8.31 -15.23
CA LEU A 158 -4.14 7.57 -16.39
C LEU A 158 -5.58 7.93 -16.75
N ASP A 159 -6.00 7.49 -17.94
CA ASP A 159 -7.41 7.52 -18.33
C ASP A 159 -8.27 6.67 -17.39
N ILE A 160 -9.56 7.02 -17.30
CA ILE A 160 -10.52 6.29 -16.48
C ILE A 160 -10.67 4.86 -17.02
N TYR A 161 -10.57 3.88 -16.13
CA TYR A 161 -10.98 2.51 -16.43
C TYR A 161 -12.51 2.40 -16.27
N PRO A 162 -13.25 2.18 -17.36
CA PRO A 162 -14.71 2.27 -17.35
C PRO A 162 -15.37 1.09 -16.63
N ALA A 163 -14.68 -0.07 -16.53
CA ALA A 163 -15.27 -1.34 -16.11
C ALA A 163 -16.52 -1.66 -16.95
N ARG A 164 -17.71 -1.46 -16.41
CA ARG A 164 -18.99 -1.71 -17.07
C ARG A 164 -19.87 -0.44 -17.23
N GLU A 165 -19.28 0.73 -17.01
CA GLU A 165 -20.00 2.00 -17.21
C GLU A 165 -19.77 2.51 -18.62
N GLU A 166 -20.81 3.12 -19.19
CA GLU A 166 -20.71 3.92 -20.40
C GLU A 166 -20.07 5.27 -20.09
N PRO A 167 -19.31 5.88 -21.03
CA PRO A 167 -18.74 7.19 -20.84
C PRO A 167 -19.78 8.25 -20.50
N ILE A 168 -19.50 9.04 -19.46
CA ILE A 168 -20.35 10.16 -19.07
C ILE A 168 -19.82 11.42 -19.77
N PRO A 169 -20.63 12.17 -20.55
CA PRO A 169 -20.20 13.39 -21.22
C PRO A 169 -19.52 14.38 -20.27
N GLY A 170 -18.32 14.84 -20.64
CA GLY A 170 -17.53 15.78 -19.84
C GLY A 170 -16.75 15.17 -18.68
N VAL A 171 -16.87 13.87 -18.42
CA VAL A 171 -16.14 13.19 -17.34
C VAL A 171 -14.93 12.46 -17.91
N THR A 172 -13.76 12.97 -17.62
CA THR A 172 -12.46 12.39 -17.95
C THR A 172 -11.52 12.53 -16.75
N SER A 173 -10.36 11.88 -16.75
CA SER A 173 -9.36 12.06 -15.70
C SER A 173 -8.90 13.51 -15.55
N LYS A 174 -9.14 14.36 -16.56
CA LYS A 174 -8.81 15.78 -16.52
C LYS A 174 -9.49 16.51 -15.36
N ILE A 175 -10.69 16.12 -14.96
CA ILE A 175 -11.40 16.75 -13.83
C ILE A 175 -10.70 16.52 -12.48
N ILE A 176 -9.94 15.43 -12.35
CA ILE A 176 -9.04 15.21 -11.20
C ILE A 176 -7.74 16.00 -11.42
N PHE A 177 -7.15 15.88 -12.62
CA PHE A 177 -5.84 16.44 -12.96
C PHE A 177 -5.77 17.95 -12.70
N ASP A 178 -6.81 18.69 -13.05
CA ASP A 178 -6.85 20.14 -12.91
C ASP A 178 -6.73 20.59 -11.44
N HIS A 179 -7.19 19.77 -10.49
CA HIS A 179 -7.16 20.05 -9.05
C HIS A 179 -5.93 19.49 -8.32
N ILE A 180 -5.11 18.65 -8.96
CA ILE A 180 -3.88 18.14 -8.33
C ILE A 180 -2.88 19.29 -8.13
N THR A 181 -2.31 19.38 -6.92
CA THR A 181 -1.31 20.38 -6.54
C THR A 181 0.07 19.77 -6.29
N ALA A 182 0.29 18.48 -6.60
CA ALA A 182 1.59 17.85 -6.53
C ALA A 182 2.63 18.64 -7.34
N PRO A 183 3.90 18.72 -6.90
CA PRO A 183 4.96 19.47 -7.59
C PRO A 183 5.16 19.07 -9.06
N VAL A 184 5.06 17.77 -9.33
CA VAL A 184 5.12 17.22 -10.70
C VAL A 184 3.87 16.42 -10.98
N LYS A 185 3.21 16.70 -12.11
CA LYS A 185 2.04 15.92 -12.54
C LYS A 185 2.01 15.76 -14.05
N THR A 186 1.63 14.57 -14.49
CA THR A 186 1.51 14.24 -15.92
C THR A 186 0.25 13.40 -16.12
N MET A 187 -0.49 13.66 -17.20
CA MET A 187 -1.62 12.84 -17.61
C MET A 187 -1.25 12.08 -18.88
N ILE A 188 -1.47 10.77 -18.90
CA ILE A 188 -1.07 9.87 -19.97
C ILE A 188 -2.15 8.84 -20.27
N THR A 189 -2.08 8.27 -21.49
CA THR A 189 -2.79 7.01 -21.79
C THR A 189 -2.04 5.82 -21.20
N LYS A 190 -2.74 4.73 -20.90
CA LYS A 190 -2.14 3.54 -20.31
C LYS A 190 -1.00 2.94 -21.15
N ASP A 191 -1.07 3.04 -22.48
CA ASP A 191 -0.04 2.52 -23.39
C ASP A 191 1.32 3.25 -23.27
N ASN A 192 1.31 4.43 -22.69
CA ASN A 192 2.51 5.20 -22.40
C ASN A 192 3.08 4.98 -20.99
N LEU A 193 2.42 4.19 -20.15
CA LEU A 193 2.76 4.04 -18.73
C LEU A 193 4.19 3.55 -18.53
N THR A 194 4.55 2.40 -19.11
CA THR A 194 5.89 1.81 -18.97
C THR A 194 6.98 2.76 -19.46
N LYS A 195 6.76 3.41 -20.62
CA LYS A 195 7.70 4.40 -21.17
C LYS A 195 7.86 5.61 -20.26
N THR A 196 6.77 6.10 -19.68
CA THR A 196 6.79 7.25 -18.77
C THR A 196 7.55 6.89 -17.49
N ILE A 197 7.26 5.73 -16.89
CA ILE A 197 7.96 5.27 -15.69
C ILE A 197 9.45 5.03 -15.95
N LYS A 198 9.83 4.50 -17.11
CA LYS A 198 11.23 4.34 -17.51
C LYS A 198 12.02 5.65 -17.48
N ASN A 199 11.38 6.74 -17.88
CA ASN A 199 11.98 8.07 -17.94
C ASN A 199 11.81 8.86 -16.62
N CYS A 200 11.06 8.32 -15.67
CA CYS A 200 10.82 8.91 -14.37
C CYS A 200 11.94 8.51 -13.40
N ASN A 201 12.56 9.49 -12.75
CA ASN A 201 13.52 9.23 -11.68
C ASN A 201 12.77 9.11 -10.35
N PHE A 202 12.17 7.95 -10.09
CA PHE A 202 11.50 7.66 -8.83
C PHE A 202 12.43 6.91 -7.86
N GLU A 203 12.22 7.10 -6.56
CA GLU A 203 12.75 6.21 -5.52
C GLU A 203 11.66 5.19 -5.14
N ILE A 204 10.45 5.65 -4.88
CA ILE A 204 9.31 4.80 -4.59
C ILE A 204 8.21 5.03 -5.64
N LEU A 205 7.79 3.96 -6.29
CA LEU A 205 6.65 3.95 -7.21
C LEU A 205 5.49 3.23 -6.55
N LEU A 206 4.35 3.92 -6.45
CA LEU A 206 3.07 3.34 -6.04
C LEU A 206 2.11 3.32 -7.23
N THR A 207 1.75 2.15 -7.72
CA THR A 207 0.67 1.97 -8.70
C THR A 207 -0.64 1.73 -7.97
N VAL A 208 -1.70 2.46 -8.33
CA VAL A 208 -2.98 2.43 -7.60
C VAL A 208 -4.16 2.41 -8.53
N GLY A 209 -5.19 1.64 -8.17
CA GLY A 209 -6.48 1.62 -8.85
C GLY A 209 -7.06 0.22 -9.03
N ALA A 210 -8.38 0.12 -9.17
CA ALA A 210 -9.09 -1.15 -9.35
C ALA A 210 -9.19 -1.60 -10.82
N GLY A 211 -8.59 -0.85 -11.74
CA GLY A 211 -8.54 -1.16 -13.16
C GLY A 211 -7.44 -2.15 -13.54
N ASP A 212 -6.98 -2.03 -14.79
CA ASP A 212 -5.99 -2.90 -15.41
C ASP A 212 -4.53 -2.42 -15.31
N ILE A 213 -4.28 -1.37 -14.54
CA ILE A 213 -2.93 -0.80 -14.32
C ILE A 213 -1.92 -1.86 -13.86
N CYS A 214 -2.33 -2.81 -13.02
CA CYS A 214 -1.46 -3.88 -12.51
C CYS A 214 -0.92 -4.81 -13.61
N ASN A 215 -1.56 -4.88 -14.78
CA ASN A 215 -1.09 -5.70 -15.89
C ASN A 215 0.22 -5.19 -16.51
N TYR A 216 0.59 -3.93 -16.24
CA TYR A 216 1.84 -3.32 -16.71
C TYR A 216 3.02 -3.55 -15.76
N LEU A 217 2.78 -4.04 -14.53
CA LEU A 217 3.82 -4.24 -13.53
C LEU A 217 4.95 -5.17 -13.98
N PRO A 218 4.70 -6.33 -14.62
CA PRO A 218 5.79 -7.18 -15.09
C PRO A 218 6.76 -6.48 -16.04
N GLU A 219 6.23 -5.64 -16.94
CA GLU A 219 7.04 -4.86 -17.89
C GLU A 219 7.76 -3.71 -17.18
N ILE A 220 7.09 -3.01 -16.27
CA ILE A 220 7.68 -1.96 -15.43
C ILE A 220 8.87 -2.51 -14.65
N ILE A 221 8.70 -3.63 -13.95
CA ILE A 221 9.78 -4.26 -13.15
C ILE A 221 10.97 -4.64 -14.03
N LYS A 222 10.74 -5.22 -15.20
CA LYS A 222 11.82 -5.52 -16.15
C LYS A 222 12.58 -4.27 -16.54
N THR A 223 11.86 -3.20 -16.89
CA THR A 223 12.44 -1.93 -17.31
C THR A 223 13.24 -1.23 -16.19
N VAL A 224 12.80 -1.37 -14.94
CA VAL A 224 13.46 -0.79 -13.76
C VAL A 224 14.76 -1.52 -13.42
N LYS A 225 14.82 -2.85 -13.62
CA LYS A 225 16.04 -3.65 -13.39
C LYS A 225 17.13 -3.44 -14.44
N ASP A 226 16.75 -3.00 -15.63
CA ASP A 226 17.68 -2.77 -16.74
C ASP A 226 18.32 -1.35 -16.71
N ASN A 227 17.96 -0.52 -15.72
CA ASN A 227 18.48 0.84 -15.48
C ASN A 227 19.26 0.92 -14.16
#